data_afbeca3ee7851fd9befe4466b78594fd
#
_entry.id   afbeca3ee7851fd9befe4466b78594fd
#
_cell.length_a   1.000
_cell.length_b   1.000
_cell.length_c   1.000
_cell.angle_alpha   90.00
_cell.angle_beta   90.00
_cell.angle_gamma   90.00
#
_symmetry.space_group_name_H-M   'P 1'
#
loop_
_entity.id
_entity.type
_entity.pdbx_description
1 polymer ?
#
loop_
_entity_poly.entity_id
_entity_poly.type
_entity_poly.pdbx_seq_one_letter_code
_entity_poly.pdbx_strand_id
1 'polypeptide(L)'
;LKLMIARGMALVDEKVDADAVFIGTCFRCAEAAIVRNELRRYIPEHSRLPVVSYSFTERTTSGTLLTRMEALTTIARRRALLAREEQTGITMGVDSGSSTTKAVVMKDDEIVGTGWHPTIEVLKSADAAVVDALEMAGLERDDIQAIGTTGYGRFLAGRHLEADLVQEELTVNSKGAVYLADHQRGASTVIDIGG
;
A
#
# COMPACT_ATOMS: atom_id res chain seq x y z
N LEU A 1 0.95 18.35 -28.23
CA LEU A 1 0.12 17.14 -28.36
C LEU A 1 0.94 15.90 -28.64
N LYS A 2 1.74 15.86 -29.73
CA LYS A 2 2.60 14.70 -30.04
C LYS A 2 3.48 14.29 -28.88
N LEU A 3 4.05 15.24 -28.15
CA LEU A 3 4.88 14.98 -26.97
C LEU A 3 4.07 14.36 -25.81
N MET A 4 2.84 14.78 -25.58
CA MET A 4 1.97 14.18 -24.56
C MET A 4 1.65 12.72 -24.90
N ILE A 5 1.31 12.44 -26.15
CA ILE A 5 1.03 11.08 -26.64
C ILE A 5 2.29 10.22 -26.50
N ALA A 6 3.44 10.70 -26.99
CA ALA A 6 4.70 9.96 -26.92
C ALA A 6 5.11 9.64 -25.48
N ARG A 7 4.92 10.57 -24.55
CA ARG A 7 5.18 10.32 -23.12
C ARG A 7 4.19 9.31 -22.52
N GLY A 8 2.91 9.40 -22.87
CA GLY A 8 1.91 8.42 -22.44
C GLY A 8 2.23 7.01 -22.93
N MET A 9 2.68 6.88 -24.18
CA MET A 9 3.14 5.59 -24.72
C MET A 9 4.42 5.10 -24.03
N ALA A 10 5.38 5.99 -23.78
CA ALA A 10 6.63 5.62 -23.10
C ALA A 10 6.39 5.12 -21.66
N LEU A 11 5.37 5.63 -20.97
CA LEU A 11 4.95 5.14 -19.65
C LEU A 11 4.34 3.73 -19.73
N VAL A 12 3.51 3.48 -20.75
CA VAL A 12 2.91 2.16 -20.98
C VAL A 12 3.96 1.13 -21.41
N ASP A 13 4.92 1.54 -22.24
CA ASP A 13 6.03 0.70 -22.69
C ASP A 13 7.14 0.51 -21.62
N GLU A 14 6.91 0.96 -20.39
CA GLU A 14 7.87 0.88 -19.27
C GLU A 14 9.24 1.53 -19.56
N LYS A 15 9.30 2.44 -20.52
CA LYS A 15 10.51 3.21 -20.86
C LYS A 15 10.79 4.36 -19.89
N VAL A 16 9.81 4.66 -19.05
CA VAL A 16 9.88 5.68 -17.99
C VAL A 16 9.36 5.06 -16.72
N ASP A 17 10.20 5.04 -15.70
CA ASP A 17 9.82 4.61 -14.36
C ASP A 17 8.94 5.68 -13.70
N ALA A 18 7.75 5.28 -13.27
CA ALA A 18 6.78 6.17 -12.64
C ALA A 18 5.79 5.40 -11.76
N ASP A 19 5.50 5.94 -10.58
CA ASP A 19 4.51 5.37 -9.65
C ASP A 19 3.09 5.86 -9.93
N ALA A 20 2.95 7.00 -10.61
CA ALA A 20 1.66 7.63 -10.91
C ALA A 20 1.78 8.65 -12.04
N VAL A 21 0.65 9.00 -12.65
CA VAL A 21 0.58 9.98 -13.74
C VAL A 21 -0.38 11.11 -13.40
N PHE A 22 0.11 12.34 -13.45
CA PHE A 22 -0.71 13.55 -13.38
C PHE A 22 -0.76 14.23 -14.74
N ILE A 23 -1.97 14.42 -15.30
CA ILE A 23 -2.18 15.06 -16.59
C ILE A 23 -2.81 16.44 -16.37
N GLY A 24 -2.01 17.48 -16.52
CA GLY A 24 -2.46 18.88 -16.45
C GLY A 24 -2.74 19.47 -17.84
N THR A 25 -3.88 20.13 -18.03
CA THR A 25 -4.23 20.83 -19.29
C THR A 25 -4.89 22.17 -19.01
N CYS A 26 -4.78 23.12 -19.93
CA CYS A 26 -5.55 24.37 -19.86
C CYS A 26 -7.02 24.11 -20.21
N PHE A 27 -7.92 24.80 -19.54
CA PHE A 27 -9.36 24.65 -19.73
C PHE A 27 -9.85 24.96 -21.17
N ARG A 28 -9.23 25.94 -21.85
CA ARG A 28 -9.64 26.40 -23.19
C ARG A 28 -8.93 25.68 -24.35
N CYS A 29 -8.11 24.67 -24.09
CA CYS A 29 -7.41 23.94 -25.15
C CYS A 29 -8.19 22.68 -25.50
N ALA A 30 -9.05 22.75 -26.51
CA ALA A 30 -9.88 21.61 -26.96
C ALA A 30 -9.04 20.39 -27.35
N GLU A 31 -7.95 20.61 -28.08
CA GLU A 31 -7.04 19.54 -28.51
C GLU A 31 -6.36 18.85 -27.35
N ALA A 32 -5.89 19.63 -26.33
CA ALA A 32 -5.29 19.06 -25.13
C ALA A 32 -6.33 18.30 -24.30
N ALA A 33 -7.59 18.72 -24.30
CA ALA A 33 -8.68 18.03 -23.63
C ALA A 33 -8.96 16.65 -24.25
N ILE A 34 -8.93 16.54 -25.58
CA ILE A 34 -9.09 15.26 -26.29
C ILE A 34 -7.94 14.32 -25.91
N VAL A 35 -6.69 14.76 -26.05
CA VAL A 35 -5.52 13.95 -25.73
C VAL A 35 -5.50 13.55 -24.24
N ARG A 36 -5.86 14.47 -23.34
CA ARG A 36 -5.99 14.15 -21.92
C ARG A 36 -7.00 13.03 -21.65
N ASN A 37 -8.18 13.10 -22.29
CA ASN A 37 -9.22 12.10 -22.09
C ASN A 37 -8.79 10.73 -22.62
N GLU A 38 -8.13 10.70 -23.78
CA GLU A 38 -7.58 9.46 -24.34
C GLU A 38 -6.47 8.87 -23.45
N LEU A 39 -5.51 9.68 -23.00
CA LEU A 39 -4.45 9.20 -22.10
C LEU A 39 -4.98 8.75 -20.75
N ARG A 40 -6.00 9.43 -20.21
CA ARG A 40 -6.66 9.03 -18.95
C ARG A 40 -7.30 7.65 -19.05
N ARG A 41 -7.76 7.25 -20.22
CA ARG A 41 -8.31 5.92 -20.49
C ARG A 41 -7.19 4.93 -20.82
N TYR A 42 -6.35 5.28 -21.80
CA TYR A 42 -5.33 4.40 -22.35
C TYR A 42 -4.28 3.95 -21.32
N ILE A 43 -3.77 4.86 -20.50
CA ILE A 43 -2.70 4.52 -19.55
C ILE A 43 -3.16 3.48 -18.53
N PRO A 44 -4.30 3.60 -17.81
CA PRO A 44 -4.74 2.57 -16.87
C PRO A 44 -5.16 1.25 -17.54
N GLU A 45 -5.62 1.30 -18.79
CA GLU A 45 -5.99 0.09 -19.55
C GLU A 45 -4.77 -0.74 -19.96
N HIS A 46 -3.61 -0.09 -20.21
CA HIS A 46 -2.41 -0.75 -20.71
C HIS A 46 -1.23 -0.75 -19.73
N SER A 47 -1.39 -0.08 -18.61
CA SER A 47 -0.43 -0.10 -17.50
C SER A 47 -1.17 -0.14 -16.17
N ARG A 48 -0.47 -0.40 -15.08
CA ARG A 48 -1.05 -0.36 -13.73
C ARG A 48 -0.95 1.03 -13.09
N LEU A 49 -0.54 2.05 -13.83
CA LEU A 49 -0.31 3.39 -13.27
C LEU A 49 -1.62 4.10 -12.93
N PRO A 50 -1.78 4.62 -11.72
CA PRO A 50 -2.90 5.48 -11.39
C PRO A 50 -2.76 6.81 -12.12
N VAL A 51 -3.87 7.27 -12.69
CA VAL A 51 -3.91 8.52 -13.46
C VAL A 51 -4.91 9.49 -12.86
N VAL A 52 -4.44 10.68 -12.53
CA VAL A 52 -5.28 11.82 -12.19
C VAL A 52 -5.14 12.88 -13.27
N SER A 53 -6.23 13.42 -13.74
CA SER A 53 -6.22 14.53 -14.69
C SER A 53 -6.88 15.78 -14.12
N TYR A 54 -6.35 16.94 -14.50
CA TYR A 54 -6.85 18.23 -14.05
C TYR A 54 -6.85 19.27 -15.18
N SER A 55 -7.93 20.04 -15.27
CA SER A 55 -8.00 21.21 -16.16
C SER A 55 -7.77 22.48 -15.36
N PHE A 56 -6.71 23.19 -15.67
CA PHE A 56 -6.39 24.46 -15.04
C PHE A 56 -7.29 25.55 -15.60
N THR A 57 -7.94 26.29 -14.70
CA THR A 57 -8.77 27.45 -14.98
C THR A 57 -8.25 28.66 -14.21
N GLU A 58 -8.78 29.82 -14.51
CA GLU A 58 -8.49 31.05 -13.75
C GLU A 58 -8.91 30.96 -12.26
N ARG A 59 -9.81 30.02 -11.94
CA ARG A 59 -10.29 29.74 -10.59
C ARG A 59 -9.56 28.59 -9.88
N THR A 60 -8.53 28.05 -10.52
CA THR A 60 -7.74 26.98 -9.90
C THR A 60 -6.99 27.52 -8.69
N THR A 61 -7.22 26.91 -7.53
CA THR A 61 -6.51 27.25 -6.30
C THR A 61 -5.41 26.23 -6.01
N SER A 62 -4.39 26.64 -5.30
CA SER A 62 -3.32 25.75 -4.83
C SER A 62 -3.88 24.61 -3.97
N GLY A 63 -4.89 24.89 -3.12
CA GLY A 63 -5.54 23.88 -2.28
C GLY A 63 -6.19 22.76 -3.09
N THR A 64 -6.95 23.11 -4.15
CA THR A 64 -7.55 22.08 -5.02
C THR A 64 -6.51 21.20 -5.71
N LEU A 65 -5.39 21.78 -6.15
CA LEU A 65 -4.30 21.05 -6.76
C LEU A 65 -3.63 20.13 -5.74
N LEU A 66 -3.33 20.66 -4.55
CA LEU A 66 -2.70 19.91 -3.46
C LEU A 66 -3.53 18.67 -3.10
N THR A 67 -4.84 18.81 -2.86
CA THR A 67 -5.73 17.69 -2.54
C THR A 67 -5.69 16.59 -3.60
N ARG A 68 -5.63 16.95 -4.90
CA ARG A 68 -5.54 15.97 -5.98
C ARG A 68 -4.19 15.28 -6.04
N MET A 69 -3.11 15.99 -5.77
CA MET A 69 -1.77 15.42 -5.69
C MET A 69 -1.63 14.50 -4.48
N GLU A 70 -2.18 14.87 -3.34
CA GLU A 70 -2.22 14.03 -2.13
C GLU A 70 -3.00 12.72 -2.40
N ALA A 71 -4.17 12.82 -3.04
CA ALA A 71 -4.94 11.66 -3.42
C ALA A 71 -4.15 10.73 -4.37
N LEU A 72 -3.50 11.29 -5.39
CA LEU A 72 -2.68 10.52 -6.33
C LEU A 72 -1.50 9.85 -5.63
N THR A 73 -0.79 10.59 -4.77
CA THR A 73 0.34 10.07 -3.98
C THR A 73 -0.11 8.94 -3.05
N THR A 74 -1.28 9.10 -2.41
CA THR A 74 -1.84 8.06 -1.54
C THR A 74 -2.15 6.78 -2.33
N ILE A 75 -2.76 6.92 -3.52
CA ILE A 75 -3.05 5.76 -4.37
C ILE A 75 -1.75 5.09 -4.84
N ALA A 76 -0.74 5.86 -5.24
CA ALA A 76 0.55 5.34 -5.67
C ALA A 76 1.26 4.57 -4.55
N ARG A 77 1.31 5.15 -3.33
CA ARG A 77 1.89 4.48 -2.16
C ARG A 77 1.17 3.19 -1.79
N ARG A 78 -0.18 3.18 -1.83
CA ARG A 78 -0.95 1.96 -1.59
C ARG A 78 -0.64 0.88 -2.62
N ARG A 79 -0.50 1.25 -3.89
CA ARG A 79 -0.14 0.30 -4.95
C ARG A 79 1.27 -0.25 -4.78
N ALA A 80 2.23 0.59 -4.42
CA ALA A 80 3.59 0.14 -4.12
C ALA A 80 3.60 -0.87 -2.96
N LEU A 81 2.84 -0.61 -1.89
CA LEU A 81 2.66 -1.55 -0.79
C LEU A 81 2.01 -2.88 -1.18
N LEU A 82 1.08 -2.83 -2.15
CA LEU A 82 0.38 -4.01 -2.64
C LEU A 82 1.13 -4.72 -3.78
N ALA A 83 2.14 -4.07 -4.37
CA ALA A 83 3.00 -4.71 -5.34
C ALA A 83 3.81 -5.81 -4.66
N ARG A 84 3.97 -6.94 -5.34
CA ARG A 84 4.85 -8.00 -4.87
C ARG A 84 6.29 -7.60 -5.16
N GLU A 85 7.02 -7.34 -4.11
CA GLU A 85 8.48 -7.42 -4.10
C GLU A 85 8.85 -8.75 -3.45
N GLU A 86 9.87 -9.43 -3.92
CA GLU A 86 10.43 -10.58 -3.23
C GLU A 86 10.91 -10.09 -1.87
N GLN A 87 10.30 -10.61 -0.80
CA GLN A 87 10.74 -10.28 0.55
C GLN A 87 11.93 -11.17 0.87
N THR A 88 13.00 -10.55 1.32
CA THR A 88 14.19 -11.24 1.80
C THR A 88 14.43 -10.86 3.24
N GLY A 89 14.91 -11.81 4.03
CA GLY A 89 15.21 -11.60 5.43
C GLY A 89 14.07 -11.99 6.37
N ILE A 90 14.20 -11.60 7.64
CA ILE A 90 13.29 -11.97 8.71
C ILE A 90 12.50 -10.72 9.14
N THR A 91 11.18 -10.76 8.98
CA THR A 91 10.29 -9.64 9.27
C THR A 91 9.15 -10.06 10.19
N MET A 92 8.59 -9.11 10.92
CA MET A 92 7.45 -9.33 11.80
C MET A 92 6.32 -8.36 11.50
N GLY A 93 5.10 -8.89 11.45
CA GLY A 93 3.87 -8.10 11.39
C GLY A 93 3.04 -8.28 12.66
N VAL A 94 2.50 -7.18 13.21
CA VAL A 94 1.62 -7.22 14.38
C VAL A 94 0.31 -6.50 14.06
N ASP A 95 -0.79 -7.24 14.11
CA ASP A 95 -2.15 -6.70 14.03
C ASP A 95 -2.71 -6.54 15.45
N SER A 96 -2.72 -5.31 15.94
CA SER A 96 -3.30 -4.96 17.23
C SER A 96 -4.76 -4.55 17.07
N GLY A 97 -5.64 -5.53 16.90
CA GLY A 97 -7.07 -5.31 16.76
C GLY A 97 -7.78 -4.98 18.08
N SER A 98 -9.04 -4.56 18.01
CA SER A 98 -9.84 -4.22 19.21
C SER A 98 -10.22 -5.44 20.05
N SER A 99 -10.40 -6.60 19.43
CA SER A 99 -10.81 -7.84 20.10
C SER A 99 -9.69 -8.86 20.19
N THR A 100 -8.81 -8.90 19.21
CA THR A 100 -7.71 -9.86 19.11
C THR A 100 -6.45 -9.20 18.60
N THR A 101 -5.31 -9.63 19.15
CA THR A 101 -3.99 -9.22 18.68
C THR A 101 -3.26 -10.42 18.11
N LYS A 102 -2.62 -10.24 16.98
CA LYS A 102 -1.91 -11.31 16.27
C LYS A 102 -0.52 -10.83 15.87
N ALA A 103 0.43 -11.74 15.88
CA ALA A 103 1.77 -11.52 15.34
C ALA A 103 2.11 -12.61 14.31
N VAL A 104 2.86 -12.26 13.30
CA VAL A 104 3.38 -13.19 12.32
C VAL A 104 4.86 -12.89 12.09
N VAL A 105 5.69 -13.94 12.06
CA VAL A 105 7.08 -13.87 11.65
C VAL A 105 7.20 -14.51 10.29
N MET A 106 7.79 -13.78 9.36
CA MET A 106 8.10 -14.25 8.01
C MET A 106 9.61 -14.31 7.81
N LYS A 107 10.06 -15.37 7.15
CA LYS A 107 11.44 -15.51 6.67
C LYS A 107 11.39 -15.74 5.17
N ASP A 108 11.96 -14.83 4.43
CA ASP A 108 11.96 -14.83 2.96
C ASP A 108 10.54 -14.96 2.43
N ASP A 109 9.63 -14.88 2.23
CA ASP A 109 8.25 -15.09 1.79
C ASP A 109 7.50 -16.23 2.53
N GLU A 110 8.09 -16.88 3.52
CA GLU A 110 7.44 -17.96 4.25
C GLU A 110 7.04 -17.54 5.67
N ILE A 111 5.84 -17.92 6.10
CA ILE A 111 5.41 -17.74 7.49
C ILE A 111 6.07 -18.83 8.34
N VAL A 112 6.94 -18.42 9.26
CA VAL A 112 7.68 -19.33 10.14
C VAL A 112 7.20 -19.31 11.59
N GLY A 113 6.45 -18.29 11.99
CA GLY A 113 5.89 -18.20 13.34
C GLY A 113 4.63 -17.36 13.39
N THR A 114 3.70 -17.72 14.27
CA THR A 114 2.46 -16.98 14.50
C THR A 114 2.11 -16.95 15.98
N GLY A 115 1.54 -15.84 16.45
CA GLY A 115 0.99 -15.69 17.79
C GLY A 115 -0.39 -15.06 17.75
N TRP A 116 -1.27 -15.45 18.69
CA TRP A 116 -2.62 -14.97 18.78
C TRP A 116 -3.08 -14.83 20.22
N HIS A 117 -3.58 -13.66 20.59
CA HIS A 117 -4.13 -13.39 21.92
C HIS A 117 -5.41 -12.56 21.85
N PRO A 118 -6.36 -12.72 22.78
CA PRO A 118 -7.41 -11.74 23.00
C PRO A 118 -6.80 -10.38 23.38
N THR A 119 -7.34 -9.29 22.85
CA THR A 119 -6.90 -7.95 23.24
C THR A 119 -7.58 -7.52 24.53
N ILE A 120 -6.88 -7.66 25.64
CA ILE A 120 -7.31 -7.15 26.96
C ILE A 120 -6.66 -5.80 27.20
N GLU A 121 -5.36 -5.71 26.97
CA GLU A 121 -4.55 -4.50 27.05
C GLU A 121 -3.61 -4.50 25.85
N VAL A 122 -3.64 -3.42 25.06
CA VAL A 122 -2.95 -3.34 23.77
C VAL A 122 -1.47 -3.78 23.86
N LEU A 123 -0.72 -3.25 24.80
CA LEU A 123 0.72 -3.53 24.89
C LEU A 123 0.99 -4.98 25.35
N LYS A 124 0.33 -5.43 26.39
CA LYS A 124 0.52 -6.79 26.91
C LYS A 124 0.10 -7.86 25.89
N SER A 125 -1.02 -7.61 25.18
CA SER A 125 -1.48 -8.53 24.16
C SER A 125 -0.54 -8.55 22.95
N ALA A 126 0.07 -7.41 22.62
CA ALA A 126 1.08 -7.33 21.57
C ALA A 126 2.35 -8.10 21.96
N ASP A 127 2.86 -7.88 23.18
CA ASP A 127 4.03 -8.60 23.69
C ASP A 127 3.80 -10.12 23.71
N ALA A 128 2.64 -10.56 24.22
CA ALA A 128 2.30 -11.98 24.25
C ALA A 128 2.24 -12.61 22.86
N ALA A 129 1.58 -11.95 21.90
CA ALA A 129 1.51 -12.44 20.54
C ALA A 129 2.89 -12.49 19.86
N VAL A 130 3.74 -11.49 20.12
CA VAL A 130 5.13 -11.45 19.63
C VAL A 130 5.96 -12.60 20.19
N VAL A 131 5.87 -12.85 21.51
CA VAL A 131 6.59 -13.94 22.18
C VAL A 131 6.20 -15.28 21.57
N ASP A 132 4.89 -15.58 21.43
CA ASP A 132 4.42 -16.84 20.84
C ASP A 132 4.92 -17.01 19.40
N ALA A 133 4.90 -15.94 18.61
CA ALA A 133 5.36 -15.99 17.21
C ALA A 133 6.87 -16.25 17.10
N LEU A 134 7.66 -15.64 17.97
CA LEU A 134 9.12 -15.87 18.03
C LEU A 134 9.45 -17.28 18.53
N GLU A 135 8.80 -17.74 19.60
CA GLU A 135 8.97 -19.10 20.10
C GLU A 135 8.63 -20.15 19.05
N MET A 136 7.53 -19.97 18.33
CA MET A 136 7.15 -20.87 17.23
C MET A 136 8.18 -20.87 16.09
N ALA A 137 8.74 -19.71 15.77
CA ALA A 137 9.76 -19.56 14.75
C ALA A 137 11.14 -20.05 15.19
N GLY A 138 11.37 -20.23 16.50
CA GLY A 138 12.70 -20.54 17.07
C GLY A 138 13.69 -19.40 16.90
N LEU A 139 13.22 -18.15 16.99
CA LEU A 139 13.98 -16.93 16.76
C LEU A 139 13.92 -16.01 18.00
N GLU A 140 14.92 -15.16 18.10
CA GLU A 140 14.97 -14.09 19.10
C GLU A 140 14.51 -12.76 18.50
N ARG A 141 14.20 -11.79 19.37
CA ARG A 141 13.77 -10.45 18.92
C ARG A 141 14.80 -9.75 18.04
N ASP A 142 16.09 -9.96 18.32
CA ASP A 142 17.22 -9.34 17.60
C ASP A 142 17.43 -9.93 16.19
N ASP A 143 16.83 -11.07 15.88
CA ASP A 143 16.85 -11.65 14.53
C ASP A 143 15.91 -10.91 13.57
N ILE A 144 14.92 -10.18 14.10
CA ILE A 144 13.91 -9.45 13.30
C ILE A 144 14.52 -8.17 12.73
N GLN A 145 14.55 -8.08 11.41
CA GLN A 145 15.14 -6.98 10.66
C GLN A 145 14.18 -5.79 10.47
N ALA A 146 12.88 -6.05 10.41
CA ALA A 146 11.87 -5.00 10.32
C ALA A 146 10.54 -5.44 10.95
N ILE A 147 9.84 -4.48 11.57
CA ILE A 147 8.53 -4.66 12.19
C ILE A 147 7.51 -3.72 11.58
N GLY A 148 6.36 -4.30 11.21
CA GLY A 148 5.17 -3.56 10.82
C GLY A 148 4.03 -3.72 11.81
N THR A 149 3.26 -2.66 12.06
CA THR A 149 2.06 -2.72 12.90
C THR A 149 0.82 -2.22 12.18
N THR A 150 -0.31 -2.87 12.46
CA THR A 150 -1.63 -2.54 11.92
C THR A 150 -2.73 -2.72 12.98
N GLY A 151 -3.98 -2.50 12.60
CA GLY A 151 -5.15 -2.63 13.47
C GLY A 151 -5.47 -1.34 14.24
N TYR A 152 -6.46 -1.43 15.13
CA TYR A 152 -6.93 -0.32 15.95
C TYR A 152 -5.83 0.26 16.85
N GLY A 153 -5.06 -0.61 17.50
CA GLY A 153 -3.97 -0.26 18.42
C GLY A 153 -2.62 0.02 17.75
N ARG A 154 -2.54 0.05 16.41
CA ARG A 154 -1.29 0.09 15.64
C ARG A 154 -0.29 1.17 16.05
N PHE A 155 -0.77 2.37 16.40
CA PHE A 155 0.14 3.46 16.79
C PHE A 155 0.76 3.24 18.16
N LEU A 156 -0.02 2.67 19.11
CA LEU A 156 0.47 2.38 20.44
C LEU A 156 1.41 1.17 20.43
N ALA A 157 1.00 0.09 19.77
CA ALA A 157 1.83 -1.10 19.55
C ALA A 157 3.09 -0.76 18.74
N GLY A 158 2.95 0.05 17.67
CA GLY A 158 4.08 0.45 16.85
C GLY A 158 5.14 1.24 17.59
N ARG A 159 4.74 2.16 18.46
CA ARG A 159 5.68 2.89 19.32
C ARG A 159 6.35 1.99 20.34
N HIS A 160 5.61 1.04 20.93
CA HIS A 160 6.11 0.12 21.95
C HIS A 160 7.10 -0.89 21.37
N LEU A 161 6.80 -1.42 20.19
CA LEU A 161 7.62 -2.41 19.51
C LEU A 161 8.73 -1.79 18.63
N GLU A 162 8.83 -0.45 18.60
CA GLU A 162 9.75 0.29 17.76
C GLU A 162 9.59 -0.09 16.28
N ALA A 163 8.32 -0.14 15.81
CA ALA A 163 8.00 -0.59 14.46
C ALA A 163 8.50 0.39 13.37
N ASP A 164 9.11 -0.16 12.35
CA ASP A 164 9.58 0.56 11.16
C ASP A 164 8.43 1.07 10.30
N LEU A 165 7.31 0.34 10.34
CA LEU A 165 6.12 0.64 9.53
C LEU A 165 4.85 0.57 10.39
N VAL A 166 4.04 1.64 10.34
CA VAL A 166 2.68 1.65 10.90
C VAL A 166 1.69 1.87 9.77
N GLN A 167 0.83 0.89 9.51
CA GLN A 167 -0.03 0.90 8.33
C GLN A 167 -1.50 0.68 8.68
N GLU A 168 -2.41 1.20 7.84
CA GLU A 168 -3.84 1.00 8.00
C GLU A 168 -4.25 -0.45 7.70
N GLU A 169 -5.28 -0.91 8.40
CA GLU A 169 -5.75 -2.29 8.39
C GLU A 169 -6.22 -2.75 6.99
N LEU A 170 -7.03 -1.95 6.31
CA LEU A 170 -7.57 -2.31 4.99
C LEU A 170 -6.48 -2.61 3.95
N THR A 171 -5.41 -1.82 3.96
CA THR A 171 -4.27 -2.02 3.06
C THR A 171 -3.53 -3.32 3.37
N VAL A 172 -3.28 -3.58 4.65
CA VAL A 172 -2.56 -4.78 5.10
C VAL A 172 -3.40 -6.04 4.88
N ASN A 173 -4.69 -6.02 5.24
CA ASN A 173 -5.62 -7.14 5.01
C ASN A 173 -5.74 -7.48 3.52
N SER A 174 -5.81 -6.46 2.66
CA SER A 174 -5.86 -6.69 1.22
C SER A 174 -4.61 -7.38 0.70
N LYS A 175 -3.42 -6.99 1.16
CA LYS A 175 -2.15 -7.63 0.79
C LYS A 175 -2.07 -9.06 1.34
N GLY A 176 -2.43 -9.26 2.60
CA GLY A 176 -2.45 -10.58 3.23
C GLY A 176 -3.42 -11.56 2.54
N ALA A 177 -4.61 -11.10 2.19
CA ALA A 177 -5.59 -11.92 1.48
C ALA A 177 -5.08 -12.35 0.09
N VAL A 178 -4.45 -11.45 -0.66
CA VAL A 178 -3.86 -11.74 -1.97
C VAL A 178 -2.69 -12.73 -1.83
N TYR A 179 -1.87 -12.58 -0.79
CA TYR A 179 -0.77 -13.50 -0.48
C TYR A 179 -1.29 -14.91 -0.17
N LEU A 180 -2.25 -15.03 0.74
CA LEU A 180 -2.82 -16.32 1.15
C LEU A 180 -3.59 -17.03 0.03
N ALA A 181 -4.20 -16.27 -0.88
CA ALA A 181 -4.92 -16.82 -2.03
C ALA A 181 -4.01 -17.18 -3.21
N ASP A 182 -2.72 -16.92 -3.12
CA ASP A 182 -1.73 -17.06 -4.21
C ASP A 182 -2.11 -16.30 -5.51
N HIS A 183 -2.91 -15.25 -5.35
CA HIS A 183 -3.37 -14.37 -6.45
C HIS A 183 -2.51 -13.12 -6.62
N GLN A 184 -1.22 -13.25 -6.51
CA GLN A 184 -0.28 -12.13 -6.52
C GLN A 184 -0.02 -11.56 -7.91
N ARG A 185 -0.53 -12.22 -8.95
CA ARG A 185 -0.45 -11.75 -10.34
C ARG A 185 -1.83 -11.40 -10.86
N GLY A 186 -1.93 -10.24 -11.51
CA GLY A 186 -3.19 -9.75 -12.09
C GLY A 186 -3.99 -8.83 -11.16
N ALA A 187 -5.24 -8.54 -11.54
CA ALA A 187 -6.15 -7.73 -10.74
C ALA A 187 -6.95 -8.63 -9.79
N SER A 188 -6.99 -8.24 -8.52
CA SER A 188 -7.78 -8.92 -7.49
C SER A 188 -8.68 -7.91 -6.77
N THR A 189 -9.89 -8.34 -6.41
CA THR A 189 -10.79 -7.58 -5.55
C THR A 189 -10.89 -8.28 -4.21
N VAL A 190 -10.55 -7.58 -3.14
CA VAL A 190 -10.67 -8.07 -1.78
C VAL A 190 -11.86 -7.36 -1.11
N ILE A 191 -12.78 -8.14 -0.55
CA ILE A 191 -13.91 -7.64 0.23
C ILE A 191 -13.66 -8.06 1.67
N ASP A 192 -13.44 -7.08 2.54
CA ASP A 192 -13.30 -7.27 3.97
C ASP A 192 -14.65 -7.04 4.63
N ILE A 193 -15.15 -8.06 5.33
CA ILE A 193 -16.43 -8.06 6.05
C ILE A 193 -16.08 -8.33 7.52
N GLY A 194 -15.69 -7.29 8.22
CA GLY A 194 -15.34 -7.33 9.63
C GLY A 194 -16.16 -6.34 10.46
N GLY A 195 -16.18 -6.52 11.77
CA GLY A 195 -16.82 -5.63 12.73
C GLY A 195 -16.07 -5.65 14.07
#